data_5a7aeb4f267e7b3a3f77d58d157acc1b
#
_entry.id   5a7aeb4f267e7b3a3f77d58d157acc1b
#
_cell.length_a   1.000
_cell.length_b   1.000
_cell.length_c   1.000
_cell.angle_alpha   90.00
_cell.angle_beta   90.00
_cell.angle_gamma   90.00
#
_symmetry.space_group_name_H-M   'P 1'
#
loop_
_entity.id
_entity.type
_entity.pdbx_description
1 polymer ?
#
loop_
_entity_poly.entity_id
_entity_poly.type
_entity_poly.pdbx_seq_one_letter_code
_entity_poly.pdbx_strand_id
1 'polypeptide(L)'
;MKTRALRSYLCFTLLATAFLLGLAGCDKEESEPLRIGDDSFNNIENGVWTAYYPNTNQTSIAIYGGVKPYTVSSNSDILKVNMDKLSDAFNYETLGVGDAEVTITDAKGESVGLKVKIDYRSDKMKIVKLDAYVKGDKMTVAAQKELKEKALASIPVKAGGGYQFIYTKDQGGIVY
;
A
#
# COMPACT_ATOMS: atom_id res chain seq x y z
N MET A 1 -53.68 -31.67 -50.85
CA MET A 1 -52.97 -31.96 -49.60
C MET A 1 -51.48 -31.57 -49.56
N LYS A 2 -50.93 -30.79 -50.48
CA LYS A 2 -49.48 -30.41 -50.53
C LYS A 2 -49.14 -29.06 -49.87
N THR A 3 -50.11 -28.20 -49.58
CA THR A 3 -49.86 -26.83 -49.08
C THR A 3 -49.70 -26.71 -47.57
N ARG A 4 -50.18 -27.71 -46.80
CA ARG A 4 -50.02 -27.68 -45.31
C ARG A 4 -48.63 -28.10 -44.83
N ALA A 5 -47.97 -29.04 -45.53
CA ALA A 5 -46.64 -29.46 -45.15
C ALA A 5 -45.57 -28.33 -45.37
N LEU A 6 -45.72 -27.55 -46.42
CA LEU A 6 -44.77 -26.49 -46.76
C LEU A 6 -44.81 -25.33 -45.70
N ARG A 7 -45.97 -25.03 -45.15
CA ARG A 7 -46.12 -24.01 -44.08
C ARG A 7 -45.50 -24.45 -42.75
N SER A 8 -45.56 -25.75 -42.47
CA SER A 8 -44.98 -26.27 -41.24
C SER A 8 -43.45 -26.27 -41.27
N TYR A 9 -42.82 -26.57 -42.42
CA TYR A 9 -41.35 -26.49 -42.56
C TYR A 9 -40.83 -25.04 -42.52
N LEU A 10 -41.60 -24.08 -43.09
CA LEU A 10 -41.21 -22.67 -43.07
C LEU A 10 -41.24 -22.08 -41.64
N CYS A 11 -42.21 -22.48 -40.81
CA CYS A 11 -42.24 -22.06 -39.40
C CYS A 11 -41.14 -22.68 -38.58
N PHE A 12 -40.76 -23.93 -38.83
CA PHE A 12 -39.69 -24.62 -38.10
C PHE A 12 -38.31 -24.02 -38.43
N THR A 13 -38.04 -23.67 -39.69
CA THR A 13 -36.77 -23.05 -40.10
C THR A 13 -36.66 -21.64 -39.58
N LEU A 14 -37.74 -20.86 -39.53
CA LEU A 14 -37.73 -19.51 -38.92
C LEU A 14 -37.50 -19.56 -37.39
N LEU A 15 -38.07 -20.55 -36.69
CA LEU A 15 -37.85 -20.72 -35.26
C LEU A 15 -36.40 -21.16 -34.95
N ALA A 16 -35.79 -22.02 -35.78
CA ALA A 16 -34.42 -22.49 -35.60
C ALA A 16 -33.39 -21.37 -35.86
N THR A 17 -33.65 -20.49 -36.84
CA THR A 17 -32.76 -19.34 -37.12
C THR A 17 -32.87 -18.26 -36.05
N ALA A 18 -34.03 -18.02 -35.42
CA ALA A 18 -34.20 -17.10 -34.29
C ALA A 18 -33.44 -17.60 -33.03
N PHE A 19 -33.41 -18.94 -32.82
CA PHE A 19 -32.71 -19.51 -31.68
C PHE A 19 -31.17 -19.46 -31.83
N LEU A 20 -30.67 -19.54 -33.08
CA LEU A 20 -29.22 -19.42 -33.35
C LEU A 20 -28.71 -17.98 -33.28
N LEU A 21 -29.59 -16.98 -33.53
CA LEU A 21 -29.23 -15.55 -33.40
C LEU A 21 -29.32 -15.05 -31.95
N GLY A 22 -30.06 -15.74 -31.07
CA GLY A 22 -30.18 -15.39 -29.66
C GLY A 22 -28.98 -15.83 -28.80
N LEU A 23 -28.07 -16.68 -29.30
CA LEU A 23 -26.89 -17.14 -28.57
C LEU A 23 -25.61 -16.32 -28.87
N ALA A 24 -25.68 -15.33 -29.75
CA ALA A 24 -24.55 -14.43 -30.08
C ALA A 24 -24.49 -13.18 -29.17
N GLY A 25 -25.34 -13.07 -28.18
CA GLY A 25 -25.25 -12.08 -27.10
C GLY A 25 -24.29 -12.59 -26.00
N CYS A 26 -23.03 -12.89 -26.34
CA CYS A 26 -21.99 -12.77 -25.34
C CYS A 26 -21.86 -11.28 -25.05
N ASP A 27 -22.49 -10.81 -23.99
CA ASP A 27 -22.02 -9.62 -23.33
C ASP A 27 -20.52 -9.87 -23.08
N LYS A 28 -19.68 -9.18 -23.83
CA LYS A 28 -18.30 -9.00 -23.44
C LYS A 28 -18.42 -8.23 -22.12
N GLU A 29 -18.33 -8.93 -21.01
CA GLU A 29 -17.99 -8.27 -19.75
C GLU A 29 -16.71 -7.49 -20.06
N GLU A 30 -16.85 -6.19 -20.28
CA GLU A 30 -15.72 -5.30 -20.33
C GLU A 30 -15.05 -5.43 -18.96
N SER A 31 -13.95 -6.15 -18.93
CA SER A 31 -13.18 -6.26 -17.70
C SER A 31 -12.83 -4.85 -17.26
N GLU A 32 -13.06 -4.54 -15.97
CA GLU A 32 -12.61 -3.26 -15.42
C GLU A 32 -11.14 -3.02 -15.77
N PRO A 33 -10.74 -1.77 -16.03
CA PRO A 33 -9.33 -1.45 -16.31
C PRO A 33 -8.41 -1.97 -15.20
N LEU A 34 -7.25 -2.47 -15.59
CA LEU A 34 -6.22 -2.91 -14.64
C LEU A 34 -5.78 -1.72 -13.78
N ARG A 35 -5.84 -1.85 -12.47
CA ARG A 35 -5.43 -0.81 -11.51
C ARG A 35 -4.83 -1.40 -10.26
N ILE A 36 -3.96 -0.63 -9.62
CA ILE A 36 -3.39 -0.95 -8.31
C ILE A 36 -4.28 -0.31 -7.24
N GLY A 37 -4.47 -1.00 -6.13
CA GLY A 37 -5.22 -0.46 -5.00
C GLY A 37 -4.53 0.78 -4.43
N ASP A 38 -5.20 1.91 -4.53
CA ASP A 38 -4.82 3.17 -3.90
C ASP A 38 -5.61 3.34 -2.61
N ASP A 39 -5.32 2.53 -1.64
CA ASP A 39 -5.91 2.74 -0.34
C ASP A 39 -4.92 3.49 0.59
N SER A 40 -5.46 4.35 1.43
CA SER A 40 -4.69 5.08 2.44
C SER A 40 -3.94 4.14 3.40
N PHE A 41 -4.30 2.87 3.43
CA PHE A 41 -3.67 1.85 4.24
C PHE A 41 -2.27 1.50 3.72
N ASN A 42 -2.07 1.55 2.42
CA ASN A 42 -0.79 1.23 1.77
C ASN A 42 0.09 2.46 1.48
N ASN A 43 -0.29 3.65 1.92
CA ASN A 43 0.42 4.91 1.65
C ASN A 43 0.63 5.17 0.15
N ILE A 44 -0.37 4.87 -0.66
CA ILE A 44 -0.37 5.18 -2.09
C ILE A 44 -1.16 6.46 -2.29
N GLU A 45 -0.46 7.52 -2.68
CA GLU A 45 -1.05 8.82 -2.93
C GLU A 45 -0.57 9.37 -4.27
N ASN A 46 -1.49 9.86 -5.10
CA ASN A 46 -1.19 10.45 -6.41
C ASN A 46 -0.32 9.56 -7.31
N GLY A 47 -0.51 8.25 -7.27
CA GLY A 47 0.27 7.29 -8.06
C GLY A 47 1.70 7.06 -7.57
N VAL A 48 2.02 7.50 -6.37
CA VAL A 48 3.28 7.23 -5.68
C VAL A 48 3.02 6.44 -4.40
N TRP A 49 3.65 5.32 -4.28
CA TRP A 49 3.64 4.50 -3.09
C TRP A 49 4.85 4.81 -2.21
N THR A 50 4.60 5.18 -0.95
CA THR A 50 5.67 5.34 0.05
C THR A 50 5.82 4.06 0.86
N ALA A 51 6.91 3.36 0.63
CA ALA A 51 7.33 2.18 1.40
C ALA A 51 8.42 2.55 2.40
N TYR A 52 8.63 1.69 3.41
CA TYR A 52 9.63 1.92 4.43
C TYR A 52 10.65 0.79 4.49
N TYR A 53 11.91 1.15 4.75
CA TYR A 53 13.00 0.21 4.98
C TYR A 53 13.53 0.32 6.42
N PRO A 54 13.78 -0.79 7.12
CA PRO A 54 13.41 -2.15 6.74
C PRO A 54 11.90 -2.35 6.82
N ASN A 55 11.35 -3.18 5.92
CA ASN A 55 9.97 -3.61 6.00
C ASN A 55 9.81 -4.62 7.14
N THR A 56 9.02 -4.28 8.14
CA THR A 56 8.78 -5.15 9.30
C THR A 56 7.46 -5.91 9.22
N ASN A 57 6.58 -5.53 8.30
CA ASN A 57 5.27 -6.14 8.13
C ASN A 57 5.15 -6.67 6.70
N GLN A 58 4.71 -7.91 6.56
CA GLN A 58 4.29 -8.47 5.27
C GLN A 58 2.93 -7.85 4.93
N THR A 59 2.96 -6.73 4.22
CA THR A 59 1.77 -6.13 3.64
C THR A 59 1.68 -6.53 2.19
N SER A 60 0.47 -6.80 1.73
CA SER A 60 0.16 -7.05 0.34
C SER A 60 -0.55 -5.85 -0.27
N ILE A 61 -0.31 -5.60 -1.54
CA ILE A 61 -0.98 -4.55 -2.30
C ILE A 61 -1.93 -5.22 -3.27
N ALA A 62 -3.21 -4.85 -3.20
CA ALA A 62 -4.26 -5.43 -4.02
C ALA A 62 -4.19 -4.96 -5.48
N ILE A 63 -4.58 -5.84 -6.38
CA ILE A 63 -4.71 -5.59 -7.82
C ILE A 63 -6.21 -5.70 -8.16
N TYR A 64 -6.71 -4.77 -8.92
CA TYR A 64 -8.11 -4.73 -9.34
C TYR A 64 -8.23 -4.64 -10.86
N GLY A 65 -9.33 -5.17 -11.39
CA GLY A 65 -9.60 -5.15 -12.83
C GLY A 65 -8.62 -6.00 -13.63
N GLY A 66 -8.53 -5.75 -14.95
CA GLY A 66 -7.71 -6.54 -15.87
C GLY A 66 -8.15 -8.01 -15.98
N VAL A 67 -7.32 -8.82 -16.59
CA VAL A 67 -7.57 -10.25 -16.81
C VAL A 67 -6.47 -11.10 -16.17
N LYS A 68 -6.84 -12.01 -15.29
CA LYS A 68 -5.91 -12.96 -14.64
C LYS A 68 -5.34 -13.98 -15.63
N PRO A 69 -4.13 -14.51 -15.36
CA PRO A 69 -3.25 -14.23 -14.24
C PRO A 69 -2.46 -12.93 -14.39
N TYR A 70 -2.07 -12.35 -13.25
CA TYR A 70 -1.18 -11.19 -13.21
C TYR A 70 0.28 -11.60 -13.04
N THR A 71 1.17 -10.75 -13.55
CA THR A 71 2.60 -10.79 -13.25
C THR A 71 3.02 -9.47 -12.62
N VAL A 72 3.99 -9.50 -11.72
CA VAL A 72 4.54 -8.32 -11.06
C VAL A 72 6.05 -8.31 -11.18
N SER A 73 6.62 -7.15 -11.44
CA SER A 73 8.07 -6.95 -11.49
C SER A 73 8.46 -5.61 -10.88
N SER A 74 9.69 -5.53 -10.38
CA SER A 74 10.34 -4.28 -9.97
C SER A 74 11.51 -3.98 -10.89
N ASN A 75 11.74 -2.71 -11.19
CA ASN A 75 12.90 -2.25 -11.94
C ASN A 75 14.16 -2.06 -11.10
N SER A 76 14.13 -2.38 -9.80
CA SER A 76 15.21 -2.07 -8.86
C SER A 76 15.46 -3.20 -7.87
N ASP A 77 16.74 -3.45 -7.58
CA ASP A 77 17.19 -4.47 -6.62
C ASP A 77 16.89 -4.11 -5.15
N ILE A 78 16.53 -2.84 -4.88
CA ILE A 78 16.16 -2.41 -3.53
C ILE A 78 14.72 -2.77 -3.14
N LEU A 79 13.92 -3.25 -4.11
CA LEU A 79 12.54 -3.66 -3.92
C LEU A 79 12.26 -5.00 -4.59
N LYS A 80 12.03 -6.01 -3.78
CA LYS A 80 11.61 -7.32 -4.27
C LYS A 80 10.09 -7.45 -4.18
N VAL A 81 9.47 -7.92 -5.26
CA VAL A 81 8.02 -8.11 -5.35
C VAL A 81 7.69 -9.54 -5.78
N ASN A 82 6.62 -10.11 -5.25
CA ASN A 82 6.15 -11.43 -5.62
C ASN A 82 4.63 -11.47 -5.61
N MET A 83 4.02 -12.10 -6.61
CA MET A 83 2.59 -12.34 -6.60
C MET A 83 2.20 -13.25 -5.43
N ASP A 84 1.14 -12.90 -4.73
CA ASP A 84 0.49 -13.80 -3.79
C ASP A 84 -0.24 -14.89 -4.60
N LYS A 85 -0.05 -16.14 -4.21
CA LYS A 85 -0.68 -17.28 -4.90
C LYS A 85 -2.16 -17.46 -4.55
N LEU A 86 -2.62 -16.83 -3.48
CA LEU A 86 -3.95 -17.05 -2.92
C LEU A 86 -4.87 -15.84 -3.08
N SER A 87 -4.33 -14.69 -3.45
CA SER A 87 -5.09 -13.44 -3.58
C SER A 87 -4.67 -12.65 -4.81
N ASP A 88 -5.53 -11.72 -5.24
CA ASP A 88 -5.23 -10.75 -6.28
C ASP A 88 -4.40 -9.60 -5.69
N ALA A 89 -3.21 -9.93 -5.24
CA ALA A 89 -2.30 -9.01 -4.57
C ALA A 89 -0.85 -9.41 -4.81
N PHE A 90 0.07 -8.51 -4.58
CA PHE A 90 1.49 -8.82 -4.53
C PHE A 90 2.07 -8.45 -3.16
N ASN A 91 3.00 -9.28 -2.70
CA ASN A 91 3.81 -9.05 -1.52
C ASN A 91 5.11 -8.39 -1.91
N TYR A 92 5.73 -7.66 -0.98
CA TYR A 92 6.99 -6.99 -1.21
C TYR A 92 7.95 -7.08 -0.04
N GLU A 93 9.23 -6.93 -0.35
CA GLU A 93 10.33 -6.82 0.60
C GLU A 93 11.22 -5.65 0.19
N THR A 94 11.44 -4.70 1.10
CA THR A 94 12.38 -3.59 0.88
C THR A 94 13.79 -4.02 1.30
N LEU A 95 14.76 -3.82 0.43
CA LEU A 95 16.16 -4.20 0.64
C LEU A 95 17.08 -2.99 0.82
N GLY A 96 16.58 -1.79 0.56
CA GLY A 96 17.28 -0.52 0.68
C GLY A 96 16.36 0.66 0.56
N VAL A 97 16.89 1.88 0.66
CA VAL A 97 16.20 3.15 0.46
C VAL A 97 16.47 3.69 -0.95
N GLY A 98 15.52 4.43 -1.51
CA GLY A 98 15.64 5.03 -2.84
C GLY A 98 14.33 4.94 -3.61
N ASP A 99 14.41 5.17 -4.92
CA ASP A 99 13.28 5.13 -5.82
C ASP A 99 13.26 3.81 -6.61
N ALA A 100 12.05 3.30 -6.83
CA ALA A 100 11.80 2.11 -7.63
C ALA A 100 10.49 2.29 -8.41
N GLU A 101 10.21 1.37 -9.32
CA GLU A 101 8.93 1.27 -10.02
C GLU A 101 8.49 -0.19 -10.04
N VAL A 102 7.23 -0.42 -9.72
CA VAL A 102 6.58 -1.72 -9.84
C VAL A 102 5.70 -1.70 -11.07
N THR A 103 5.83 -2.71 -11.92
CA THR A 103 4.96 -2.92 -13.07
C THR A 103 4.14 -4.18 -12.87
N ILE A 104 2.83 -4.06 -13.05
CA ILE A 104 1.89 -5.17 -13.03
C ILE A 104 1.37 -5.34 -14.45
N THR A 105 1.35 -6.58 -14.94
CA THR A 105 0.84 -6.92 -16.28
C THR A 105 -0.19 -8.02 -16.15
N ASP A 106 -1.30 -7.86 -16.83
CA ASP A 106 -2.39 -8.85 -16.89
C ASP A 106 -2.18 -9.88 -18.03
N ALA A 107 -3.08 -10.86 -18.12
CA ALA A 107 -3.01 -11.90 -19.14
C ALA A 107 -3.24 -11.41 -20.59
N LYS A 108 -3.82 -10.23 -20.76
CA LYS A 108 -3.99 -9.58 -22.08
C LYS A 108 -2.79 -8.71 -22.46
N GLY A 109 -1.82 -8.52 -21.55
CA GLY A 109 -0.66 -7.66 -21.76
C GLY A 109 -0.93 -6.19 -21.42
N GLU A 110 -2.08 -5.86 -20.80
CA GLU A 110 -2.31 -4.55 -20.22
C GLU A 110 -1.39 -4.37 -19.01
N SER A 111 -0.75 -3.20 -18.89
CA SER A 111 0.21 -2.95 -17.82
C SER A 111 -0.07 -1.65 -17.10
N VAL A 112 0.14 -1.65 -15.79
CA VAL A 112 0.07 -0.46 -14.95
C VAL A 112 1.36 -0.35 -14.14
N GLY A 113 1.92 0.88 -14.07
CA GLY A 113 3.11 1.23 -13.31
C GLY A 113 2.75 1.93 -12.00
N LEU A 114 3.51 1.64 -10.96
CA LEU A 114 3.44 2.31 -9.66
C LEU A 114 4.83 2.79 -9.27
N LYS A 115 4.99 4.10 -9.15
CA LYS A 115 6.23 4.70 -8.62
C LYS A 115 6.33 4.43 -7.13
N VAL A 116 7.51 4.03 -6.67
CA VAL A 116 7.77 3.65 -5.29
C VAL A 116 8.89 4.51 -4.74
N LYS A 117 8.64 5.17 -3.62
CA LYS A 117 9.66 5.85 -2.84
C LYS A 117 9.89 5.07 -1.56
N ILE A 118 11.11 4.60 -1.34
CA ILE A 118 11.48 3.83 -0.15
C ILE A 118 12.33 4.72 0.75
N ASP A 119 11.78 5.07 1.90
CA ASP A 119 12.45 5.87 2.92
C ASP A 119 12.71 5.05 4.20
N TYR A 120 13.58 5.53 5.08
CA TYR A 120 13.66 4.98 6.43
C TYR A 120 12.40 5.29 7.21
N ARG A 121 11.88 4.29 7.91
CA ARG A 121 10.82 4.55 8.89
C ARG A 121 11.34 5.51 9.96
N SER A 122 10.56 6.52 10.28
CA SER A 122 10.89 7.44 11.35
C SER A 122 9.65 7.83 12.16
N ASP A 123 9.84 7.96 13.47
CA ASP A 123 8.84 8.47 14.39
C ASP A 123 9.32 9.80 14.98
N LYS A 124 8.42 10.79 15.04
CA LYS A 124 8.69 12.10 15.62
C LYS A 124 7.94 12.22 16.94
N MET A 125 8.67 12.49 18.01
CA MET A 125 8.11 12.74 19.34
C MET A 125 8.30 14.21 19.69
N LYS A 126 7.19 14.90 19.95
CA LYS A 126 7.22 16.29 20.42
C LYS A 126 7.16 16.35 21.94
N ILE A 127 8.08 17.10 22.54
CA ILE A 127 8.07 17.36 23.96
C ILE A 127 7.02 18.45 24.25
N VAL A 128 5.92 18.06 24.87
CA VAL A 128 4.83 18.98 25.21
C VAL A 128 5.06 19.69 26.53
N LYS A 129 5.79 19.03 27.49
CA LYS A 129 6.10 19.56 28.81
C LYS A 129 7.40 18.97 29.34
N LEU A 130 8.20 19.80 29.99
CA LEU A 130 9.33 19.37 30.81
C LEU A 130 9.03 19.69 32.26
N ASP A 131 9.33 18.78 33.16
CA ASP A 131 9.26 18.98 34.57
C ASP A 131 10.45 18.32 35.27
N ALA A 132 10.84 18.84 36.41
CA ALA A 132 11.87 18.27 37.25
C ALA A 132 11.30 18.02 38.65
N TYR A 133 11.55 16.85 39.18
CA TYR A 133 11.19 16.52 40.57
C TYR A 133 12.42 16.48 41.45
N VAL A 134 12.41 17.30 42.51
CA VAL A 134 13.48 17.39 43.47
C VAL A 134 12.97 16.84 44.80
N LYS A 135 13.63 15.83 45.32
CA LYS A 135 13.33 15.22 46.61
C LYS A 135 14.51 15.37 47.56
N GLY A 136 14.24 15.85 48.78
CA GLY A 136 15.24 15.95 49.82
C GLY A 136 14.59 16.34 51.15
N ASP A 137 14.74 15.49 52.16
CA ASP A 137 14.03 15.63 53.45
C ASP A 137 14.50 16.82 54.29
N LYS A 138 15.68 17.40 53.97
CA LYS A 138 16.28 18.54 54.68
C LYS A 138 16.35 19.82 53.86
N MET A 139 15.71 19.84 52.67
CA MET A 139 15.75 21.00 51.79
C MET A 139 14.58 21.94 52.08
N THR A 140 14.86 23.25 52.13
CA THR A 140 13.79 24.24 52.15
C THR A 140 13.06 24.30 50.81
N VAL A 141 11.80 24.76 50.83
CA VAL A 141 11.01 24.94 49.60
C VAL A 141 11.71 25.83 48.56
N ALA A 142 12.38 26.89 49.07
CA ALA A 142 13.15 27.79 48.19
C ALA A 142 14.30 27.09 47.51
N ALA A 143 15.07 26.27 48.24
CA ALA A 143 16.18 25.49 47.67
C ALA A 143 15.69 24.43 46.69
N GLN A 144 14.56 23.78 46.95
CA GLN A 144 13.96 22.83 45.98
C GLN A 144 13.55 23.52 44.70
N LYS A 145 12.96 24.70 44.76
CA LYS A 145 12.56 25.49 43.58
C LYS A 145 13.77 25.91 42.77
N GLU A 146 14.81 26.44 43.41
CA GLU A 146 16.05 26.87 42.73
C GLU A 146 16.73 25.68 42.01
N LEU A 147 16.81 24.53 42.71
CA LEU A 147 17.43 23.33 42.10
C LEU A 147 16.59 22.81 40.94
N LYS A 148 15.27 22.83 41.04
CA LYS A 148 14.36 22.48 39.95
C LYS A 148 14.57 23.38 38.74
N GLU A 149 14.65 24.70 38.92
CA GLU A 149 14.89 25.66 37.84
C GLU A 149 16.25 25.43 37.19
N LYS A 150 17.30 25.21 37.97
CA LYS A 150 18.64 24.87 37.48
C LYS A 150 18.64 23.56 36.67
N ALA A 151 17.97 22.53 37.13
CA ALA A 151 17.84 21.26 36.49
C ALA A 151 17.12 21.41 35.11
N LEU A 152 16.00 22.13 35.08
CA LEU A 152 15.28 22.40 33.83
C LEU A 152 16.08 23.24 32.84
N ALA A 153 16.87 24.20 33.33
CA ALA A 153 17.74 25.04 32.50
C ALA A 153 18.92 24.27 31.90
N SER A 154 19.37 23.20 32.57
CA SER A 154 20.48 22.35 32.07
C SER A 154 20.07 21.35 31.01
N ILE A 155 18.76 21.12 30.81
CA ILE A 155 18.28 20.21 29.78
C ILE A 155 18.41 20.87 28.39
N PRO A 156 19.10 20.23 27.43
CA PRO A 156 19.36 20.85 26.12
C PRO A 156 18.09 20.99 25.26
N VAL A 157 17.04 20.22 25.57
CA VAL A 157 15.79 20.22 24.81
C VAL A 157 14.71 20.96 25.59
N LYS A 158 14.00 21.87 24.89
CA LYS A 158 12.91 22.68 25.46
C LYS A 158 11.54 22.14 25.06
N ALA A 159 10.51 22.52 25.81
CA ALA A 159 9.13 22.30 25.38
C ALA A 159 8.90 22.89 23.98
N GLY A 160 8.25 22.14 23.10
CA GLY A 160 8.10 22.49 21.67
C GLY A 160 9.16 21.89 20.75
N GLY A 161 10.34 21.51 21.29
CA GLY A 161 11.31 20.66 20.59
C GLY A 161 10.88 19.21 20.59
N GLY A 162 11.73 18.32 20.05
CA GLY A 162 11.39 16.91 19.97
C GLY A 162 12.57 16.06 19.56
N TYR A 163 12.28 14.79 19.41
CA TYR A 163 13.20 13.76 18.91
C TYR A 163 12.62 13.14 17.65
N GLN A 164 13.50 12.86 16.69
CA GLN A 164 13.16 12.02 15.55
C GLN A 164 13.97 10.73 15.66
N PHE A 165 13.26 9.61 15.69
CA PHE A 165 13.86 8.28 15.70
C PHE A 165 13.83 7.75 14.27
N ILE A 166 14.98 7.38 13.74
CA ILE A 166 15.11 6.79 12.40
C ILE A 166 15.52 5.34 12.61
N TYR A 167 14.73 4.42 12.02
CA TYR A 167 14.97 2.98 12.13
C TYR A 167 15.85 2.53 10.99
N THR A 168 17.01 1.94 11.32
CA THR A 168 17.94 1.38 10.33
C THR A 168 18.17 -0.11 10.60
N LYS A 169 18.50 -0.87 9.55
CA LYS A 169 18.71 -2.31 9.66
C LYS A 169 19.93 -2.67 10.53
N ASP A 170 21.01 -1.92 10.38
CA ASP A 170 22.32 -2.31 10.90
C ASP A 170 22.46 -2.19 12.42
N GLN A 171 21.62 -1.42 13.05
CA GLN A 171 21.69 -1.20 14.48
C GLN A 171 20.57 -1.85 15.27
N GLY A 172 19.61 -2.49 14.60
CA GLY A 172 18.43 -3.09 15.25
C GLY A 172 17.71 -2.11 16.17
N GLY A 173 17.92 -0.82 16.01
CA GLY A 173 17.59 0.22 16.94
C GLY A 173 17.42 1.60 16.34
N ILE A 174 17.26 2.54 17.23
CA ILE A 174 16.97 3.94 16.98
C ILE A 174 18.29 4.68 16.82
N VAL A 175 18.49 5.35 15.67
CA VAL A 175 19.57 6.29 15.47
C VAL A 175 19.05 7.69 15.78
N TYR A 176 19.78 8.43 16.61
CA TYR A 176 19.48 9.80 16.99
C TYR A 176 20.08 10.78 15.99
#